data_333c09ba95f4fbc63127b766d3fd8f24
#
_entry.id   333c09ba95f4fbc63127b766d3fd8f24
#
_cell.length_a   1.000
_cell.length_b   1.000
_cell.length_c   1.000
_cell.angle_alpha   90.00
_cell.angle_beta   90.00
_cell.angle_gamma   90.00
#
_symmetry.space_group_name_H-M   'P 1'
#
loop_
_entity.id
_entity.type
_entity.pdbx_description
1 polymer ?
#
loop_
_entity_poly.entity_id
_entity_poly.type
_entity_poly.pdbx_seq_one_letter_code
_entity_poly.pdbx_strand_id
1 'polypeptide(L)'
;MEHIMTGKVKEVYKVDDDTLEFAYTDNISVFDKIIPSKIPHKGETLCRTAKYWFGILSKEGIRNHFISEPSKDRMRVERVDIIRDYSKIDGSTRNYLIPLEVICRYYAAGSLLDRLKSGKVKAEDLGFPAGYQVKKGDKLPVPFIECTTKLEAHDENLSDAEAKKMAGLSDEEYEEIKATVLKIDSIIAREAGNATSSTATGRRSSPTTRRGGSWSSTPSARWTRTAGGTPRSTPKAT
;
A
#
# COMPACT_ATOMS: atom_id res chain seq x y z
N MET A 1 0.86 16.86 -22.51
CA MET A 1 1.25 16.20 -21.25
C MET A 1 2.70 16.54 -20.94
N GLU A 2 2.98 16.97 -19.75
CA GLU A 2 4.31 17.33 -19.26
C GLU A 2 4.91 16.15 -18.48
N HIS A 3 6.13 15.73 -18.81
CA HIS A 3 6.84 14.70 -18.06
C HIS A 3 7.33 15.28 -16.72
N ILE A 4 6.95 14.65 -15.61
CA ILE A 4 7.31 15.11 -14.26
C ILE A 4 8.43 14.29 -13.66
N MET A 5 8.37 12.96 -13.78
CA MET A 5 9.28 12.06 -13.06
C MET A 5 9.41 10.71 -13.75
N THR A 6 10.63 10.19 -13.78
CA THR A 6 10.92 8.81 -14.15
C THR A 6 11.16 7.98 -12.88
N GLY A 7 10.29 7.00 -12.65
CA GLY A 7 10.48 5.98 -11.63
C GLY A 7 11.17 4.74 -12.19
N LYS A 8 11.40 3.73 -11.35
CA LYS A 8 12.11 2.49 -11.76
C LYS A 8 11.33 1.68 -12.81
N VAL A 9 10.00 1.65 -12.70
CA VAL A 9 9.11 0.82 -13.55
C VAL A 9 7.93 1.61 -14.12
N LYS A 10 7.87 2.90 -13.91
CA LYS A 10 6.84 3.78 -14.47
C LYS A 10 7.34 5.21 -14.59
N GLU A 11 6.78 5.91 -15.55
CA GLU A 11 6.96 7.34 -15.73
C GLU A 11 5.69 8.08 -15.33
N VAL A 12 5.81 9.32 -14.88
CA VAL A 12 4.70 10.15 -14.41
C VAL A 12 4.62 11.40 -15.26
N TYR A 13 3.44 11.64 -15.80
CA TYR A 13 3.13 12.81 -16.61
C TYR A 13 2.02 13.63 -15.96
N LYS A 14 2.11 14.94 -16.06
CA LYS A 14 1.01 15.87 -15.74
C LYS A 14 0.09 15.94 -16.95
N VAL A 15 -1.19 15.64 -16.77
CA VAL A 15 -2.24 15.80 -17.77
C VAL A 15 -2.84 17.20 -17.63
N ASP A 16 -3.26 17.55 -16.42
CA ASP A 16 -3.79 18.84 -16.00
C ASP A 16 -3.47 19.09 -14.52
N ASP A 17 -4.11 20.09 -13.89
CA ASP A 17 -3.80 20.44 -12.51
C ASP A 17 -4.25 19.39 -11.49
N ASP A 18 -5.27 18.59 -11.80
CA ASP A 18 -5.87 17.60 -10.91
C ASP A 18 -5.56 16.15 -11.32
N THR A 19 -4.91 15.95 -12.49
CA THR A 19 -4.74 14.62 -13.09
C THR A 19 -3.29 14.33 -13.43
N LEU A 20 -2.81 13.15 -12.97
CA LEU A 20 -1.57 12.55 -13.44
C LEU A 20 -1.83 11.34 -14.30
N GLU A 21 -0.91 11.06 -15.24
CA GLU A 21 -0.88 9.82 -16.00
C GLU A 21 0.39 9.03 -15.65
N PHE A 22 0.21 7.78 -15.28
CA PHE A 22 1.28 6.81 -15.07
C PHE A 22 1.45 5.98 -16.35
N ALA A 23 2.63 6.02 -16.95
CA ALA A 23 3.03 5.11 -18.01
C ALA A 23 3.88 3.99 -17.40
N TYR A 24 3.35 2.78 -17.38
CA TYR A 24 4.06 1.62 -16.86
C TYR A 24 5.04 1.10 -17.91
N THR A 25 6.24 0.75 -17.49
CA THR A 25 7.31 0.31 -18.37
C THR A 25 7.61 -1.18 -18.20
N ASP A 26 8.26 -1.76 -19.19
CA ASP A 26 8.75 -3.13 -19.16
C ASP A 26 10.08 -3.29 -18.40
N ASN A 27 10.56 -2.21 -17.79
CA ASN A 27 11.81 -2.22 -17.02
C ASN A 27 11.69 -3.16 -15.80
N ILE A 28 12.82 -3.77 -15.45
CA ILE A 28 12.98 -4.60 -14.26
C ILE A 28 13.86 -3.86 -13.26
N SER A 29 13.46 -3.87 -12.00
CA SER A 29 14.26 -3.36 -10.89
C SER A 29 14.50 -4.49 -9.88
N VAL A 30 15.78 -4.68 -9.52
CA VAL A 30 16.22 -5.65 -8.51
C VAL A 30 17.11 -4.93 -7.52
N PHE A 31 16.81 -5.03 -6.22
CA PHE A 31 17.51 -4.28 -5.17
C PHE A 31 17.67 -2.79 -5.53
N ASP A 32 16.58 -2.18 -5.97
CA ASP A 32 16.49 -0.77 -6.36
C ASP A 32 17.32 -0.34 -7.58
N LYS A 33 17.97 -1.26 -8.27
CA LYS A 33 18.70 -1.00 -9.50
C LYS A 33 17.91 -1.47 -10.72
N ILE A 34 17.80 -0.61 -11.74
CA ILE A 34 17.25 -1.00 -13.03
C ILE A 34 18.27 -1.86 -13.74
N ILE A 35 17.85 -3.06 -14.16
CA ILE A 35 18.70 -3.96 -14.95
C ILE A 35 18.46 -3.73 -16.45
N PRO A 36 19.46 -3.98 -17.33
CA PRO A 36 19.35 -3.70 -18.78
C PRO A 36 18.24 -4.47 -19.49
N SER A 37 17.89 -5.66 -18.98
CA SER A 37 16.85 -6.50 -19.57
C SER A 37 15.46 -5.96 -19.32
N LYS A 38 14.55 -6.18 -20.28
CA LYS A 38 13.13 -5.87 -20.17
C LYS A 38 12.31 -7.14 -20.24
N ILE A 39 11.14 -7.15 -19.60
CA ILE A 39 10.16 -8.24 -19.77
C ILE A 39 9.01 -7.68 -20.61
N PRO A 40 8.82 -8.17 -21.85
CA PRO A 40 7.73 -7.73 -22.70
C PRO A 40 6.38 -7.83 -22.01
N HIS A 41 5.52 -6.81 -22.17
CA HIS A 41 4.20 -6.71 -21.57
C HIS A 41 4.15 -6.62 -20.03
N LYS A 42 5.29 -6.44 -19.36
CA LYS A 42 5.29 -6.24 -17.90
C LYS A 42 4.54 -4.97 -17.50
N GLY A 43 4.72 -3.87 -18.25
CA GLY A 43 4.02 -2.62 -18.03
C GLY A 43 2.51 -2.78 -18.14
N GLU A 44 2.03 -3.46 -19.19
CA GLU A 44 0.60 -3.78 -19.37
C GLU A 44 0.05 -4.62 -18.20
N THR A 45 0.83 -5.63 -17.77
CA THR A 45 0.43 -6.50 -16.65
C THR A 45 0.31 -5.73 -15.35
N LEU A 46 1.27 -4.84 -15.06
CA LEU A 46 1.25 -3.99 -13.86
C LEU A 46 0.05 -3.03 -13.88
N CYS A 47 -0.22 -2.39 -15.02
CA CYS A 47 -1.35 -1.47 -15.18
C CYS A 47 -2.68 -2.21 -14.96
N ARG A 48 -2.88 -3.34 -15.64
CA ARG A 48 -4.09 -4.16 -15.52
C ARG A 48 -4.31 -4.70 -14.10
N THR A 49 -3.24 -5.15 -13.44
CA THR A 49 -3.31 -5.60 -12.04
C THR A 49 -3.71 -4.46 -11.11
N ALA A 50 -3.14 -3.28 -11.28
CA ALA A 50 -3.50 -2.10 -10.50
C ALA A 50 -4.97 -1.71 -10.69
N LYS A 51 -5.45 -1.64 -11.95
CA LYS A 51 -6.86 -1.38 -12.29
C LYS A 51 -7.81 -2.39 -11.64
N TYR A 52 -7.46 -3.68 -11.71
CA TYR A 52 -8.26 -4.75 -11.10
C TYR A 52 -8.46 -4.51 -9.60
N TRP A 53 -7.38 -4.24 -8.87
CA TRP A 53 -7.44 -4.00 -7.44
C TRP A 53 -8.17 -2.70 -7.10
N PHE A 54 -7.93 -1.61 -7.81
CA PHE A 54 -8.69 -0.37 -7.60
C PHE A 54 -10.18 -0.56 -7.83
N GLY A 55 -10.56 -1.35 -8.86
CA GLY A 55 -11.95 -1.68 -9.12
C GLY A 55 -12.61 -2.47 -7.98
N ILE A 56 -11.89 -3.46 -7.40
CA ILE A 56 -12.38 -4.20 -6.23
C ILE A 56 -12.52 -3.27 -5.02
N LEU A 57 -11.49 -2.47 -4.71
CA LEU A 57 -11.51 -1.56 -3.58
C LEU A 57 -12.65 -0.55 -3.69
N SER A 58 -12.91 -0.01 -4.88
CA SER A 58 -14.05 0.90 -5.14
C SER A 58 -15.39 0.23 -4.87
N LYS A 59 -15.58 -1.02 -5.32
CA LYS A 59 -16.81 -1.80 -5.05
C LYS A 59 -17.05 -2.05 -3.57
N GLU A 60 -15.98 -2.17 -2.80
CA GLU A 60 -16.01 -2.35 -1.34
C GLU A 60 -16.12 -1.01 -0.57
N GLY A 61 -16.32 0.09 -1.30
CA GLY A 61 -16.45 1.43 -0.72
C GLY A 61 -15.16 2.07 -0.24
N ILE A 62 -14.00 1.53 -0.67
CA ILE A 62 -12.69 2.11 -0.35
C ILE A 62 -12.31 3.08 -1.47
N ARG A 63 -12.24 4.36 -1.12
CA ARG A 63 -11.81 5.41 -2.05
C ARG A 63 -10.36 5.19 -2.46
N ASN A 64 -10.08 5.41 -3.74
CA ASN A 64 -8.72 5.38 -4.29
C ASN A 64 -8.60 6.45 -5.39
N HIS A 65 -7.38 6.67 -5.87
CA HIS A 65 -7.06 7.75 -6.80
C HIS A 65 -7.22 7.36 -8.28
N PHE A 66 -7.71 6.17 -8.61
CA PHE A 66 -7.89 5.72 -9.98
C PHE A 66 -9.01 6.51 -10.68
N ILE A 67 -8.73 7.02 -11.90
CA ILE A 67 -9.71 7.71 -12.75
C ILE A 67 -10.05 6.84 -13.97
N SER A 68 -9.03 6.48 -14.78
CA SER A 68 -9.25 5.75 -16.04
C SER A 68 -7.97 5.06 -16.54
N GLU A 69 -8.13 4.20 -17.53
CA GLU A 69 -7.06 3.50 -18.24
C GLU A 69 -7.12 3.92 -19.73
N PRO A 70 -6.38 4.96 -20.15
CA PRO A 70 -6.38 5.41 -21.53
C PRO A 70 -5.73 4.43 -22.50
N SER A 71 -4.80 3.60 -22.05
CA SER A 71 -4.24 2.47 -22.80
C SER A 71 -3.82 1.34 -21.86
N LYS A 72 -3.45 0.19 -22.41
CA LYS A 72 -3.14 -1.04 -21.65
C LYS A 72 -2.02 -0.87 -20.62
N ASP A 73 -1.11 0.07 -20.85
CA ASP A 73 0.06 0.38 -20.04
C ASP A 73 -0.02 1.75 -19.37
N ARG A 74 -1.15 2.47 -19.52
CA ARG A 74 -1.32 3.82 -18.97
C ARG A 74 -2.53 3.93 -18.07
N MET A 75 -2.37 4.67 -17.00
CA MET A 75 -3.39 4.87 -15.98
C MET A 75 -3.45 6.34 -15.58
N ARG A 76 -4.65 6.92 -15.62
CA ARG A 76 -4.88 8.26 -15.06
C ARG A 76 -5.34 8.14 -13.61
N VAL A 77 -4.82 9.05 -12.82
CA VAL A 77 -5.06 9.07 -11.36
C VAL A 77 -5.25 10.51 -10.88
N GLU A 78 -6.00 10.68 -9.79
CA GLU A 78 -6.09 11.98 -9.09
C GLU A 78 -4.68 12.43 -8.66
N ARG A 79 -4.39 13.70 -8.91
CA ARG A 79 -3.15 14.32 -8.43
C ARG A 79 -3.30 14.69 -6.96
N VAL A 80 -2.21 14.52 -6.25
CA VAL A 80 -2.06 14.99 -4.87
C VAL A 80 -0.71 15.67 -4.72
N ASP A 81 -0.62 16.62 -3.83
CA ASP A 81 0.61 17.35 -3.55
C ASP A 81 1.58 16.49 -2.75
N ILE A 82 2.87 16.59 -3.05
CA ILE A 82 3.94 15.96 -2.27
C ILE A 82 4.63 17.05 -1.46
N ILE A 83 4.36 17.07 -0.16
CA ILE A 83 4.94 18.00 0.80
C ILE A 83 6.12 17.32 1.47
N ARG A 84 7.35 17.74 1.15
CA ARG A 84 8.58 17.17 1.72
C ARG A 84 9.01 17.84 3.02
N ASP A 85 8.58 19.07 3.24
CA ASP A 85 8.78 19.79 4.48
C ASP A 85 7.60 19.50 5.42
N TYR A 86 7.78 18.52 6.28
CA TYR A 86 6.72 18.04 7.17
C TYR A 86 6.28 19.09 8.20
N SER A 87 7.08 20.12 8.44
CA SER A 87 6.68 21.24 9.31
C SER A 87 5.50 22.04 8.75
N LYS A 88 5.23 21.89 7.44
CA LYS A 88 4.09 22.52 6.74
C LYS A 88 2.83 21.64 6.71
N ILE A 89 2.90 20.47 7.30
CA ILE A 89 1.75 19.56 7.39
C ILE A 89 1.13 19.69 8.77
N ASP A 90 -0.14 20.03 8.79
CA ASP A 90 -0.93 20.17 10.02
C ASP A 90 -2.35 19.64 9.83
N GLY A 91 -3.19 19.76 10.89
CA GLY A 91 -4.57 19.35 10.87
C GLY A 91 -5.46 20.03 9.81
N SER A 92 -5.01 21.15 9.21
CA SER A 92 -5.74 21.87 8.16
C SER A 92 -5.29 21.50 6.74
N THR A 93 -4.13 20.87 6.59
CA THR A 93 -3.54 20.51 5.28
C THR A 93 -4.44 19.52 4.54
N ARG A 94 -4.70 19.77 3.26
CA ARG A 94 -5.59 18.97 2.41
C ARG A 94 -4.92 18.63 1.09
N ASN A 95 -5.45 17.61 0.40
CA ASN A 95 -5.02 17.16 -0.93
C ASN A 95 -3.52 16.86 -1.05
N TYR A 96 -2.95 16.21 -0.06
CA TYR A 96 -1.55 15.82 -0.05
C TYR A 96 -1.36 14.32 0.13
N LEU A 97 -0.22 13.81 -0.32
CA LEU A 97 0.21 12.45 -0.04
C LEU A 97 0.62 12.38 1.44
N ILE A 98 -0.10 11.61 2.23
CA ILE A 98 0.30 11.28 3.59
C ILE A 98 1.68 10.61 3.55
N PRO A 99 2.72 11.18 4.21
CA PRO A 99 4.11 10.75 4.06
C PRO A 99 4.44 9.47 4.84
N LEU A 100 3.46 8.58 4.97
CA LEU A 100 3.57 7.32 5.70
C LEU A 100 3.42 6.13 4.77
N GLU A 101 4.18 5.08 5.02
CA GLU A 101 3.91 3.74 4.55
C GLU A 101 3.32 2.92 5.69
N VAL A 102 2.06 2.50 5.54
CA VAL A 102 1.36 1.69 6.56
C VAL A 102 1.46 0.23 6.16
N ILE A 103 2.06 -0.57 7.02
CA ILE A 103 2.37 -1.97 6.76
C ILE A 103 1.55 -2.83 7.72
N CYS A 104 0.81 -3.80 7.21
CA CYS A 104 0.13 -4.80 8.01
C CYS A 104 0.81 -6.15 7.84
N ARG A 105 1.07 -6.84 8.96
CA ARG A 105 1.72 -8.15 8.97
C ARG A 105 0.84 -9.18 9.67
N TYR A 106 0.66 -10.31 9.02
CA TYR A 106 0.01 -11.49 9.58
C TYR A 106 1.01 -12.58 9.98
N TYR A 107 2.27 -12.45 9.56
CA TYR A 107 3.32 -13.41 9.79
C TYR A 107 4.63 -12.73 10.18
N ALA A 108 5.40 -13.38 11.04
CA ALA A 108 6.73 -12.92 11.41
C ALA A 108 7.71 -13.11 10.23
N ALA A 109 8.07 -12.02 9.56
CA ALA A 109 8.95 -12.03 8.38
C ALA A 109 9.70 -10.71 8.20
N GLY A 110 10.75 -10.74 7.37
CA GLY A 110 11.51 -9.55 6.97
C GLY A 110 12.13 -8.81 8.15
N SER A 111 12.15 -7.49 8.10
CA SER A 111 12.75 -6.59 9.11
C SER A 111 12.15 -6.74 10.51
N LEU A 112 10.94 -7.29 10.65
CA LEU A 112 10.35 -7.58 11.96
C LEU A 112 11.19 -8.56 12.76
N LEU A 113 11.78 -9.57 12.12
CA LEU A 113 12.64 -10.56 12.78
C LEU A 113 13.92 -9.93 13.34
N ASP A 114 14.49 -8.95 12.64
CA ASP A 114 15.70 -8.27 13.09
C ASP A 114 15.38 -7.34 14.27
N ARG A 115 14.19 -6.74 14.29
CA ARG A 115 13.72 -5.93 15.42
C ARG A 115 13.38 -6.77 16.64
N LEU A 116 12.84 -7.96 16.46
CA LEU A 116 12.67 -8.94 17.55
C LEU A 116 14.01 -9.35 18.14
N LYS A 117 15.00 -9.68 17.31
CA LYS A 117 16.37 -10.03 17.77
C LYS A 117 17.06 -8.90 18.51
N SER A 118 16.86 -7.65 18.08
CA SER A 118 17.45 -6.47 18.71
C SER A 118 16.66 -5.98 19.93
N GLY A 119 15.53 -6.59 20.26
CA GLY A 119 14.69 -6.19 21.39
C GLY A 119 13.87 -4.91 21.16
N LYS A 120 13.88 -4.36 19.93
CA LYS A 120 13.06 -3.18 19.56
C LYS A 120 11.56 -3.50 19.49
N VAL A 121 11.21 -4.77 19.27
CA VAL A 121 9.86 -5.33 19.32
C VAL A 121 9.91 -6.57 20.18
N LYS A 122 8.93 -6.75 21.03
CA LYS A 122 8.81 -7.93 21.90
C LYS A 122 7.72 -8.88 21.37
N ALA A 123 7.74 -10.13 21.79
CA ALA A 123 6.73 -11.10 21.40
C ALA A 123 5.31 -10.66 21.84
N GLU A 124 5.23 -10.01 23.00
CA GLU A 124 4.00 -9.49 23.57
C GLU A 124 3.37 -8.38 22.70
N ASP A 125 4.19 -7.54 22.06
CA ASP A 125 3.73 -6.47 21.14
C ASP A 125 3.03 -7.07 19.91
N LEU A 126 3.32 -8.33 19.58
CA LEU A 126 2.73 -9.09 18.49
C LEU A 126 1.55 -9.98 18.93
N GLY A 127 1.15 -9.89 20.21
CA GLY A 127 0.08 -10.69 20.80
C GLY A 127 0.48 -12.10 21.25
N PHE A 128 1.76 -12.44 21.24
CA PHE A 128 2.23 -13.71 21.80
C PHE A 128 2.36 -13.65 23.33
N PRO A 129 2.32 -14.81 24.02
CA PRO A 129 2.62 -14.86 25.43
C PRO A 129 4.04 -14.38 25.75
N ALA A 130 4.24 -13.87 26.97
CA ALA A 130 5.56 -13.47 27.46
C ALA A 130 6.57 -14.62 27.33
N GLY A 131 7.76 -14.32 26.83
CA GLY A 131 8.83 -15.30 26.65
C GLY A 131 8.67 -16.22 25.42
N TYR A 132 7.63 -16.07 24.61
CA TYR A 132 7.50 -16.83 23.37
C TYR A 132 8.64 -16.49 22.39
N GLN A 133 9.26 -17.54 21.85
CA GLN A 133 10.34 -17.39 20.86
C GLN A 133 9.76 -17.33 19.45
N VAL A 134 9.51 -16.12 18.96
CA VAL A 134 8.94 -15.91 17.63
C VAL A 134 9.90 -16.38 16.54
N LYS A 135 9.42 -17.24 15.64
CA LYS A 135 10.19 -17.79 14.52
C LYS A 135 9.72 -17.20 13.19
N LYS A 136 10.61 -17.25 12.21
CA LYS A 136 10.26 -16.86 10.83
C LYS A 136 9.10 -17.71 10.31
N GLY A 137 8.03 -17.04 9.89
CA GLY A 137 6.83 -17.67 9.34
C GLY A 137 5.75 -17.97 10.37
N ASP A 138 5.97 -17.67 11.65
CA ASP A 138 4.91 -17.79 12.65
C ASP A 138 3.77 -16.83 12.30
N LYS A 139 2.54 -17.36 12.38
CA LYS A 139 1.34 -16.55 12.23
C LYS A 139 1.16 -15.72 13.49
N LEU A 140 1.00 -14.42 13.33
CA LEU A 140 0.77 -13.51 14.47
C LEU A 140 -0.63 -13.76 15.05
N PRO A 141 -0.80 -13.78 16.38
CA PRO A 141 -2.10 -13.89 17.04
C PRO A 141 -3.07 -12.78 16.63
N VAL A 142 -2.54 -11.58 16.43
CA VAL A 142 -3.28 -10.42 15.91
C VAL A 142 -2.48 -9.78 14.78
N PRO A 143 -3.14 -9.14 13.78
CA PRO A 143 -2.43 -8.39 12.75
C PRO A 143 -1.57 -7.29 13.39
N PHE A 144 -0.32 -7.21 13.01
CA PHE A 144 0.59 -6.17 13.48
C PHE A 144 0.67 -5.05 12.44
N ILE A 145 0.22 -3.85 12.82
CA ILE A 145 0.27 -2.66 11.97
C ILE A 145 1.40 -1.78 12.43
N GLU A 146 2.21 -1.34 11.49
CA GLU A 146 3.33 -0.44 11.71
C GLU A 146 3.41 0.61 10.64
N CYS A 147 4.05 1.73 10.94
CA CYS A 147 4.28 2.81 9.98
C CYS A 147 5.77 3.04 9.78
N THR A 148 6.13 3.38 8.54
CA THR A 148 7.46 3.89 8.19
C THR A 148 7.32 5.21 7.44
N THR A 149 8.43 5.94 7.33
CA THR A 149 8.52 7.10 6.44
C THR A 149 8.35 6.64 4.99
N LYS A 150 7.81 7.53 4.12
CA LYS A 150 7.54 7.23 2.70
C LYS A 150 8.40 8.01 1.73
N LEU A 151 8.84 9.19 2.09
CA LEU A 151 9.50 10.13 1.18
C LEU A 151 11.01 10.25 1.43
N GLU A 152 11.52 9.50 2.39
CA GLU A 152 12.93 9.46 2.74
C GLU A 152 13.73 8.50 1.82
N ALA A 153 15.06 8.61 1.87
CA ALA A 153 15.95 7.74 1.11
C ALA A 153 15.87 6.28 1.59
N HIS A 154 15.57 6.08 2.87
CA HIS A 154 15.36 4.77 3.49
C HIS A 154 14.12 4.83 4.36
N ASP A 155 13.37 3.74 4.41
CA ASP A 155 12.18 3.60 5.24
C ASP A 155 12.59 3.53 6.72
N GLU A 156 12.21 4.52 7.52
CA GLU A 156 12.44 4.57 8.96
C GLU A 156 11.18 4.21 9.71
N ASN A 157 11.29 3.31 10.70
CA ASN A 157 10.14 2.93 11.51
C ASN A 157 9.74 4.09 12.43
N LEU A 158 8.44 4.33 12.53
CA LEU A 158 7.84 5.38 13.33
C LEU A 158 6.96 4.76 14.42
N SER A 159 6.96 5.38 15.59
CA SER A 159 5.91 5.16 16.59
C SER A 159 4.61 5.82 16.12
N ASP A 160 3.47 5.41 16.69
CA ASP A 160 2.16 5.99 16.36
C ASP A 160 2.14 7.52 16.61
N ALA A 161 2.81 8.00 17.65
CA ALA A 161 2.89 9.42 17.95
C ALA A 161 3.70 10.20 16.90
N GLU A 162 4.85 9.64 16.47
CA GLU A 162 5.67 10.23 15.41
C GLU A 162 4.95 10.23 14.07
N ALA A 163 4.29 9.13 13.72
CA ALA A 163 3.51 9.00 12.48
C ALA A 163 2.38 10.03 12.42
N LYS A 164 1.60 10.18 13.49
CA LYS A 164 0.53 11.18 13.59
C LYS A 164 1.08 12.61 13.46
N LYS A 165 2.14 12.92 14.17
CA LYS A 165 2.77 14.24 14.13
C LYS A 165 3.31 14.56 12.73
N MET A 166 4.05 13.65 12.11
CA MET A 166 4.63 13.83 10.77
C MET A 166 3.55 14.05 9.71
N ALA A 167 2.45 13.33 9.82
CA ALA A 167 1.37 13.36 8.85
C ALA A 167 0.24 14.36 9.21
N GLY A 168 0.35 15.12 10.30
CA GLY A 168 -0.68 16.07 10.73
C GLY A 168 -2.04 15.43 11.01
N LEU A 169 -2.07 14.17 11.48
CA LEU A 169 -3.28 13.38 11.67
C LEU A 169 -3.79 13.47 13.12
N SER A 170 -5.12 13.50 13.27
CA SER A 170 -5.75 13.26 14.56
C SER A 170 -5.70 11.77 14.93
N ASP A 171 -6.04 11.45 16.18
CA ASP A 171 -6.13 10.06 16.64
C ASP A 171 -7.19 9.28 15.84
N GLU A 172 -8.35 9.89 15.60
CA GLU A 172 -9.44 9.29 14.85
C GLU A 172 -9.06 9.00 13.39
N GLU A 173 -8.39 9.96 12.73
CA GLU A 173 -7.93 9.79 11.35
C GLU A 173 -6.88 8.69 11.24
N TYR A 174 -5.99 8.59 12.20
CA TYR A 174 -4.97 7.56 12.24
C TYR A 174 -5.58 6.16 12.45
N GLU A 175 -6.55 6.03 13.36
CA GLU A 175 -7.29 4.77 13.57
C GLU A 175 -8.14 4.39 12.34
N GLU A 176 -8.74 5.36 11.64
CA GLU A 176 -9.44 5.11 10.37
C GLU A 176 -8.50 4.55 9.31
N ILE A 177 -7.28 5.06 9.20
CA ILE A 177 -6.25 4.53 8.31
C ILE A 177 -5.95 3.07 8.66
N LYS A 178 -5.70 2.75 9.93
CA LYS A 178 -5.40 1.39 10.38
C LYS A 178 -6.57 0.44 10.08
N ALA A 179 -7.79 0.86 10.39
CA ALA A 179 -9.00 0.07 10.09
C ALA A 179 -9.16 -0.19 8.58
N THR A 180 -8.86 0.80 7.75
CA THR A 180 -8.96 0.64 6.30
C THR A 180 -7.87 -0.29 5.76
N VAL A 181 -6.65 -0.23 6.28
CA VAL A 181 -5.58 -1.18 5.90
C VAL A 181 -5.99 -2.61 6.24
N LEU A 182 -6.55 -2.88 7.42
CA LEU A 182 -7.09 -4.18 7.79
C LEU A 182 -8.21 -4.63 6.85
N LYS A 183 -9.11 -3.73 6.47
CA LYS A 183 -10.18 -4.02 5.51
C LYS A 183 -9.61 -4.38 4.13
N ILE A 184 -8.62 -3.64 3.63
CA ILE A 184 -7.94 -3.92 2.36
C ILE A 184 -7.30 -5.30 2.41
N ASP A 185 -6.57 -5.64 3.46
CA ASP A 185 -5.93 -6.93 3.60
C ASP A 185 -6.93 -8.09 3.64
N SER A 186 -8.07 -7.90 4.33
CA SER A 186 -9.13 -8.92 4.34
C SER A 186 -9.73 -9.16 2.95
N ILE A 187 -9.88 -8.09 2.15
CA ILE A 187 -10.34 -8.17 0.76
C ILE A 187 -9.31 -8.94 -0.09
N ILE A 188 -8.02 -8.60 0.03
CA ILE A 188 -6.94 -9.27 -0.71
C ILE A 188 -6.89 -10.75 -0.35
N ALA A 189 -6.98 -11.10 0.94
CA ALA A 189 -6.97 -12.49 1.39
C ALA A 189 -8.17 -13.28 0.82
N ARG A 190 -9.37 -12.68 0.80
CA ARG A 190 -10.57 -13.26 0.21
C ARG A 190 -10.40 -13.52 -1.29
N GLU A 191 -9.97 -12.53 -2.04
CA GLU A 191 -9.80 -12.65 -3.50
C GLU A 191 -8.69 -13.66 -3.86
N ALA A 192 -7.59 -13.69 -3.12
CA ALA A 192 -6.54 -14.68 -3.30
C ALA A 192 -7.04 -16.11 -2.97
N GLY A 193 -7.86 -16.26 -1.94
CA GLY A 193 -8.51 -17.54 -1.61
C GLY A 193 -9.45 -18.02 -2.71
N ASN A 194 -10.25 -17.13 -3.28
CA ASN A 194 -11.15 -17.43 -4.40
C ASN A 194 -10.37 -17.86 -5.66
N ALA A 195 -9.26 -17.18 -5.97
CA ALA A 195 -8.42 -17.52 -7.12
C ALA A 195 -7.78 -18.91 -6.98
N THR A 196 -7.37 -19.31 -5.79
CA THR A 196 -6.84 -20.66 -5.53
C THR A 196 -7.91 -21.74 -5.54
N SER A 197 -9.14 -21.43 -5.16
CA SER A 197 -10.27 -22.37 -5.18
C SER A 197 -10.76 -22.65 -6.60
N SER A 198 -10.69 -21.70 -7.51
CA SER A 198 -11.13 -21.88 -8.91
C SER A 198 -10.18 -22.71 -9.77
N THR A 199 -8.95 -22.94 -9.33
CA THR A 199 -7.96 -23.80 -10.01
C THR A 199 -7.92 -25.24 -9.48
N ALA A 200 -8.69 -25.56 -8.46
CA ALA A 200 -8.68 -26.87 -7.79
C ALA A 200 -9.76 -27.83 -8.31
N THR A 201 -9.82 -28.08 -9.62
CA THR A 201 -10.34 -29.37 -10.14
C THR A 201 -9.15 -30.33 -10.24
N GLY A 202 -8.80 -30.96 -9.13
CA GLY A 202 -7.90 -32.12 -9.12
C GLY A 202 -6.61 -31.92 -8.33
N ARG A 203 -6.61 -32.47 -7.13
CA ARG A 203 -5.54 -32.66 -6.13
C ARG A 203 -5.44 -31.62 -5.05
N ARG A 204 -5.88 -31.99 -3.85
CA ARG A 204 -5.52 -31.35 -2.59
C ARG A 204 -4.01 -31.48 -2.39
N SER A 205 -3.30 -30.42 -2.66
CA SER A 205 -2.02 -30.14 -2.03
C SER A 205 -2.26 -28.88 -1.19
N SER A 206 -2.04 -29.02 0.13
CA SER A 206 -2.09 -27.88 1.05
C SER A 206 -1.25 -26.75 0.49
N PRO A 207 -1.77 -25.53 0.32
CA PRO A 207 -0.93 -24.40 -0.05
C PRO A 207 -0.08 -24.02 1.15
N THR A 208 1.12 -24.57 1.22
CA THR A 208 2.16 -23.95 2.00
C THR A 208 2.55 -22.69 1.25
N THR A 209 1.84 -21.61 1.48
CA THR A 209 2.21 -20.29 0.98
C THR A 209 3.47 -19.83 1.70
N ARG A 210 4.61 -20.32 1.21
CA ARG A 210 5.90 -19.70 1.41
C ARG A 210 5.91 -18.40 0.61
N ARG A 211 5.55 -17.30 1.23
CA ARG A 211 6.08 -15.95 0.93
C ARG A 211 5.51 -14.98 1.97
N GLY A 212 6.29 -14.77 3.04
CA GLY A 212 6.26 -13.51 3.76
C GLY A 212 6.85 -12.45 2.83
N GLY A 213 6.04 -11.87 1.99
CA GLY A 213 6.37 -10.70 1.23
C GLY A 213 5.81 -9.50 1.97
N SER A 214 6.66 -8.53 2.29
CA SER A 214 6.16 -7.19 2.56
C SER A 214 5.47 -6.72 1.29
N TRP A 215 4.20 -6.39 1.37
CA TRP A 215 3.41 -5.91 0.24
C TRP A 215 3.72 -4.43 -0.02
N SER A 216 4.99 -4.09 -0.24
CA SER A 216 5.41 -2.74 -0.63
C SER A 216 5.16 -2.42 -2.11
N SER A 217 4.71 -3.40 -2.90
CA SER A 217 4.43 -3.23 -4.33
C SER A 217 2.95 -3.30 -4.71
N THR A 218 2.05 -3.49 -3.75
CA THR A 218 0.61 -3.33 -4.01
C THR A 218 0.36 -1.86 -4.36
N PRO A 219 -0.53 -1.55 -5.32
CA PRO A 219 -0.95 -0.18 -5.51
C PRO A 219 -1.49 0.33 -4.17
N SER A 220 -0.65 1.03 -3.44
CA SER A 220 -1.03 1.62 -2.17
C SER A 220 -2.24 2.48 -2.45
N ALA A 221 -3.36 2.17 -1.82
CA ALA A 221 -4.43 3.13 -1.69
C ALA A 221 -3.76 4.38 -1.14
N ARG A 222 -3.63 5.42 -1.98
CA ARG A 222 -2.97 6.64 -1.55
C ARG A 222 -3.92 7.32 -0.60
N TRP A 223 -3.54 7.34 0.65
CA TRP A 223 -4.22 8.14 1.64
C TRP A 223 -3.96 9.59 1.33
N THR A 224 -5.02 10.30 1.04
CA THR A 224 -5.00 11.74 0.81
C THR A 224 -6.08 12.36 1.66
N ARG A 225 -5.74 13.40 2.35
CA ARG A 225 -6.72 14.25 3.01
C ARG A 225 -7.30 15.20 1.96
N THR A 226 -8.53 14.95 1.50
CA THR A 226 -9.22 15.84 0.56
C THR A 226 -10.02 16.90 1.31
N ALA A 227 -10.18 18.09 0.70
CA ALA A 227 -11.07 19.12 1.20
C ALA A 227 -12.52 18.63 1.17
N GLY A 228 -13.11 18.35 2.32
CA GLY A 228 -14.48 17.88 2.46
C GLY A 228 -14.55 16.65 3.39
N GLY A 229 -14.49 16.89 4.69
CA GLY A 229 -14.83 15.91 5.70
C GLY A 229 -16.27 15.47 5.55
N THR A 230 -16.51 14.22 5.74
CA THR A 230 -17.70 13.37 5.75
C THR A 230 -17.85 12.55 4.47
N PRO A 231 -18.04 11.24 4.58
CA PRO A 231 -18.40 10.41 3.46
C PRO A 231 -19.76 10.87 2.93
N ARG A 232 -19.78 11.47 1.75
CA ARG A 232 -21.04 11.68 1.04
C ARG A 232 -21.58 10.31 0.69
N SER A 233 -22.72 9.97 1.30
CA SER A 233 -23.59 8.89 0.86
C SER A 233 -23.83 9.02 -0.64
N THR A 234 -23.53 7.96 -1.38
CA THR A 234 -23.88 7.81 -2.80
C THR A 234 -25.38 8.08 -3.00
N PRO A 235 -25.77 8.84 -4.04
CA PRO A 235 -27.17 8.89 -4.43
C PRO A 235 -27.61 7.50 -4.89
N LYS A 236 -28.72 7.02 -4.34
CA LYS A 236 -29.41 5.84 -4.86
C LYS A 236 -29.75 6.10 -6.34
N ALA A 237 -29.27 5.22 -7.20
CA ALA A 237 -29.79 5.13 -8.56
C ALA A 237 -31.28 4.74 -8.51
N THR A 238 -32.11 5.60 -9.07
CA THR A 238 -33.46 5.28 -9.49
C THR A 238 -33.41 4.57 -10.84
#